data_0baabefe15ea1bbd6f33cef8cd2e7782
#
_entry.id   0baabefe15ea1bbd6f33cef8cd2e7782
#
_cell.length_a   1.000
_cell.length_b   1.000
_cell.length_c   1.000
_cell.angle_alpha   90.00
_cell.angle_beta   90.00
_cell.angle_gamma   90.00
#
_symmetry.space_group_name_H-M   'P 1'
#
loop_
_entity.id
_entity.type
_entity.pdbx_description
1 polymer ?
#
loop_
_entity_poly.entity_id
_entity_poly.type
_entity_poly.pdbx_seq_one_letter_code
_entity_poly.pdbx_strand_id
1 'polypeptide(L)'
;AFIGANGISANSSITTPDISEANIKAEAIRRSKDVYVVTDSSKFGKVSFAKICDLDEVSIVTDAKKEVIDKRILENTRIISVE
;
A
#
# COMPACT_ATOMS: atom_id res chain seq x y z
N ALA A 1 11.42 -4.85 -3.86
CA ALA A 1 11.14 -5.09 -2.44
C ALA A 1 9.66 -5.42 -2.22
N PHE A 2 9.40 -6.26 -1.23
CA PHE A 2 8.03 -6.59 -0.79
C PHE A 2 7.85 -6.03 0.62
N ILE A 3 6.81 -5.23 0.83
CA ILE A 3 6.53 -4.66 2.15
C ILE A 3 5.07 -4.88 2.53
N GLY A 4 4.80 -4.99 3.82
CA GLY A 4 3.45 -5.05 4.35
C GLY A 4 2.95 -3.66 4.73
N ALA A 5 1.63 -3.48 4.77
CA ALA A 5 1.02 -2.22 5.19
C ALA A 5 -0.25 -2.50 6.00
N ASN A 6 -0.61 -1.57 6.87
CA ASN A 6 -1.79 -1.71 7.72
C ASN A 6 -2.98 -0.92 7.22
N GLY A 7 -2.76 0.04 6.34
CA GLY A 7 -3.84 0.81 5.74
C GLY A 7 -3.51 1.25 4.33
N ILE A 8 -4.49 1.17 3.46
CA ILE A 8 -4.41 1.65 2.08
C ILE A 8 -5.65 2.47 1.81
N SER A 9 -5.48 3.75 1.50
CA SER A 9 -6.61 4.62 1.24
C SER A 9 -6.31 5.58 0.09
N ALA A 10 -7.36 6.07 -0.55
CA ALA A 10 -7.22 7.02 -1.65
C ALA A 10 -6.65 8.36 -1.18
N ASN A 11 -6.96 8.78 0.03
CA ASN A 11 -6.53 10.08 0.57
C ASN A 11 -5.20 10.03 1.32
N SER A 12 -4.95 8.94 2.05
CA SER A 12 -3.78 8.83 2.94
C SER A 12 -2.71 7.88 2.44
N SER A 13 -2.97 7.25 1.29
CA SER A 13 -1.99 6.37 0.64
C SER A 13 -1.67 5.11 1.45
N ILE A 14 -0.40 4.77 1.62
CA ILE A 14 0.03 3.56 2.32
C ILE A 14 0.47 3.95 3.72
N THR A 15 -0.14 3.34 4.74
CA THR A 15 0.08 3.72 6.13
C THR A 15 0.35 2.53 7.05
N THR A 16 0.99 2.80 8.18
CA THR A 16 1.30 1.84 9.25
C THR A 16 1.14 2.53 10.60
N PRO A 17 0.83 1.81 11.68
CA PRO A 17 0.69 2.44 13.00
C PRO A 17 2.00 2.93 13.61
N ASP A 18 3.13 2.37 13.20
CA ASP A 18 4.44 2.62 13.82
C ASP A 18 5.30 3.52 12.94
N ILE A 19 5.69 4.67 13.48
CA ILE A 19 6.48 5.65 12.73
C ILE A 19 7.89 5.12 12.40
N SER A 20 8.46 4.29 13.27
CA SER A 20 9.77 3.68 13.01
C SER A 20 9.69 2.70 11.85
N GLU A 21 8.64 1.88 11.78
CA GLU A 21 8.40 1.01 10.64
C GLU A 21 8.17 1.81 9.36
N ALA A 22 7.43 2.91 9.44
CA ALA A 22 7.20 3.77 8.29
C ALA A 22 8.52 4.29 7.73
N ASN A 23 9.43 4.73 8.59
CA ASN A 23 10.72 5.24 8.18
C ASN A 23 11.59 4.16 7.52
N ILE A 24 11.62 2.96 8.10
CA ILE A 24 12.37 1.83 7.56
C ILE A 24 11.83 1.44 6.19
N LYS A 25 10.51 1.35 6.06
CA LYS A 25 9.87 0.98 4.79
C LYS A 25 10.05 2.06 3.73
N ALA A 26 9.96 3.34 4.10
CA ALA A 26 10.20 4.43 3.18
C ALA A 26 11.64 4.40 2.64
N GLU A 27 12.60 4.07 3.49
CA GLU A 27 13.99 3.94 3.08
C GLU A 27 14.17 2.76 2.10
N ALA A 28 13.53 1.62 2.38
CA ALA A 28 13.57 0.46 1.49
C ALA A 28 13.00 0.80 0.11
N ILE A 29 11.92 1.59 0.08
CA ILE A 29 11.29 2.03 -1.17
C ILE A 29 12.27 2.89 -1.98
N ARG A 30 12.94 3.85 -1.34
CA ARG A 30 13.89 4.71 -2.03
C ARG A 30 15.06 3.95 -2.64
N ARG A 31 15.42 2.82 -2.05
CA ARG A 31 16.54 2.00 -2.50
C ARG A 31 16.17 0.91 -3.50
N SER A 32 14.88 0.72 -3.74
CA SER A 32 14.40 -0.37 -4.59
C SER A 32 13.88 0.17 -5.91
N LYS A 33 14.13 -0.59 -6.97
CA LYS A 33 13.63 -0.25 -8.29
C LYS A 33 12.14 -0.57 -8.42
N ASP A 34 11.74 -1.74 -7.89
CA ASP A 34 10.35 -2.19 -7.92
C ASP A 34 9.90 -2.49 -6.49
N VAL A 35 8.75 -1.96 -6.10
CA VAL A 35 8.21 -2.13 -4.76
C VAL A 35 6.79 -2.67 -4.84
N TYR A 36 6.55 -3.74 -4.09
CA TYR A 36 5.23 -4.37 -3.99
C TYR A 36 4.75 -4.33 -2.55
N VAL A 37 3.56 -3.79 -2.35
CA VAL A 37 2.87 -3.84 -1.06
C VAL A 37 1.99 -5.08 -1.06
N VAL A 38 2.24 -6.00 -0.13
CA VAL A 38 1.46 -7.22 0.00
C VAL A 38 0.47 -7.04 1.13
N THR A 39 -0.81 -7.17 0.84
CA THR A 39 -1.86 -6.87 1.81
C THR A 39 -3.12 -7.68 1.53
N ASP A 40 -3.91 -7.93 2.57
CA ASP A 40 -5.22 -8.55 2.41
C ASP A 40 -6.33 -7.50 2.23
N SER A 41 -7.52 -7.98 1.87
CA SER A 41 -8.64 -7.09 1.56
C SER A 41 -9.08 -6.21 2.73
N SER A 42 -8.82 -6.63 3.96
CA SER A 42 -9.26 -5.88 5.15
C SER A 42 -8.53 -4.55 5.34
N LYS A 43 -7.41 -4.36 4.67
CA LYS A 43 -6.59 -3.15 4.83
C LYS A 43 -7.02 -1.99 3.94
N PHE A 44 -7.85 -2.25 2.94
CA PHE A 44 -8.34 -1.20 2.05
C PHE A 44 -9.36 -0.32 2.78
N GLY A 45 -9.21 1.00 2.63
CA GLY A 45 -10.06 1.97 3.30
C GLY A 45 -9.64 2.32 4.72
N LYS A 46 -8.63 1.64 5.25
CA LYS A 46 -8.10 1.93 6.58
C LYS A 46 -6.96 2.93 6.53
N VAL A 47 -6.87 3.75 7.55
CA VAL A 47 -5.81 4.75 7.70
C VAL A 47 -5.14 4.53 9.05
N SER A 48 -3.82 4.39 9.04
CA SER A 48 -3.03 4.27 10.25
C SER A 48 -2.25 5.56 10.53
N PHE A 49 -1.54 5.59 11.63
CA PHE A 49 -0.91 6.80 12.14
C PHE A 49 0.17 7.41 11.23
N ALA A 50 1.03 6.58 10.66
CA ALA A 50 2.19 7.06 9.91
C ALA A 50 2.11 6.68 8.44
N LYS A 51 2.39 7.64 7.56
CA LYS A 51 2.43 7.41 6.12
C LYS A 51 3.77 6.79 5.73
N ILE A 52 3.72 5.75 4.91
CA ILE A 52 4.92 5.13 4.34
C ILE A 52 5.28 5.79 3.00
N CYS A 53 4.31 5.87 2.08
CA CYS A 53 4.53 6.39 0.73
C CYS A 53 3.20 6.69 0.05
N ASP A 54 3.28 7.27 -1.13
CA ASP A 54 2.10 7.50 -1.97
C ASP A 54 1.77 6.25 -2.77
N LEU A 55 0.54 6.16 -3.25
CA LEU A 55 0.05 5.02 -4.03
C LEU A 55 0.86 4.80 -5.32
N ASP A 56 1.26 5.88 -5.97
CA ASP A 56 1.97 5.79 -7.25
C ASP A 56 3.42 5.32 -7.13
N GLU A 57 3.94 5.19 -5.92
CA GLU A 57 5.30 4.70 -5.69
C GLU A 57 5.40 3.18 -5.63
N VAL A 58 4.26 2.48 -5.60
CA VAL A 58 4.23 1.03 -5.38
C VAL A 58 3.20 0.35 -6.27
N SER A 59 3.32 -0.97 -6.37
CA SER A 59 2.25 -1.85 -6.85
C SER A 59 1.70 -2.61 -5.66
N ILE A 60 0.43 -2.99 -5.72
CA ILE A 60 -0.21 -3.69 -4.60
C ILE A 60 -0.56 -5.11 -5.01
N VAL A 61 -0.13 -6.09 -4.21
CA VAL A 61 -0.47 -7.49 -4.37
C VAL A 61 -1.46 -7.86 -3.27
N THR A 62 -2.65 -8.30 -3.65
CA THR A 62 -3.73 -8.51 -2.69
C THR A 62 -4.67 -9.64 -3.12
N ASP A 63 -5.41 -10.19 -2.16
CA ASP A 63 -6.49 -11.14 -2.43
C ASP A 63 -7.82 -10.41 -2.67
N ALA A 64 -7.87 -9.09 -2.51
CA ALA A 64 -9.07 -8.32 -2.78
C ALA A 64 -9.40 -8.31 -4.27
N LYS A 65 -10.69 -8.42 -4.59
CA LYS A 65 -11.14 -8.30 -5.97
C LYS A 65 -11.16 -6.82 -6.36
N LYS A 66 -10.80 -6.53 -7.60
CA LYS A 66 -10.76 -5.15 -8.09
C LYS A 66 -12.10 -4.43 -7.96
N GLU A 67 -13.20 -5.17 -8.06
CA GLU A 67 -14.56 -4.62 -7.97
C GLU A 67 -14.87 -3.98 -6.62
N VAL A 68 -14.18 -4.42 -5.54
CA VAL A 68 -14.41 -3.89 -4.20
C VAL A 68 -13.38 -2.84 -3.78
N ILE A 69 -12.42 -2.52 -4.65
CA ILE A 69 -11.40 -1.52 -4.38
C ILE A 69 -11.85 -0.16 -4.90
N ASP A 70 -11.67 0.89 -4.11
CA ASP A 70 -11.99 2.26 -4.50
C ASP A 70 -11.31 2.60 -5.82
N LYS A 71 -12.06 3.16 -6.76
CA LYS A 71 -11.54 3.54 -8.08
C LYS A 71 -10.34 4.47 -8.01
N ARG A 72 -10.31 5.36 -7.02
CA ARG A 72 -9.19 6.28 -6.85
C ARG A 72 -7.89 5.57 -6.52
N ILE A 73 -7.98 4.43 -5.86
CA ILE A 73 -6.81 3.58 -5.60
C ILE A 73 -6.38 2.91 -6.91
N LEU A 74 -7.34 2.35 -7.65
CA LEU A 74 -7.05 1.69 -8.93
C LEU A 74 -6.42 2.64 -9.95
N GLU A 75 -6.80 3.91 -9.92
CA GLU A 75 -6.28 4.92 -10.85
C GLU A 75 -4.86 5.37 -10.52
N ASN A 76 -4.41 5.18 -9.28
CA ASN A 76 -3.13 5.70 -8.81
C ASN A 76 -2.08 4.64 -8.54
N THR A 77 -2.42 3.37 -8.61
CA THR A 77 -1.47 2.28 -8.40
C THR A 77 -1.88 1.05 -9.20
N ARG A 78 -0.91 0.20 -9.45
CA ARG A 78 -1.16 -1.07 -10.12
C ARG A 78 -1.59 -2.11 -9.07
N ILE A 79 -2.72 -2.75 -9.31
CA ILE A 79 -3.23 -3.81 -8.43
C ILE A 79 -3.01 -5.17 -9.09
N ILE A 80 -2.37 -6.07 -8.36
CA ILE A 80 -2.22 -7.46 -8.75
C ILE A 80 -3.11 -8.28 -7.81
N SER A 81 -4.23 -8.73 -8.33
CA SER A 81 -5.21 -9.48 -7.54
C SER A 81 -4.90 -10.97 -7.66
N VAL A 82 -4.66 -11.62 -6.54
CA VAL A 82 -4.43 -13.07 -6.47
C VAL A 82 -5.60 -13.72 -5.76
N GLU A 83 -6.09 -14.79 -6.36
CA GLU A 83 -7.23 -15.54 -5.81
C GLU A 83 -6.79 -16.88 -5.26
#